data_b0b9ee8d87e5f106167e46e70ac19dc8
#
_entry.id   b0b9ee8d87e5f106167e46e70ac19dc8
#
_cell.length_a   1.000
_cell.length_b   1.000
_cell.length_c   1.000
_cell.angle_alpha   90.00
_cell.angle_beta   90.00
_cell.angle_gamma   90.00
#
_symmetry.space_group_name_H-M   'P 1'
#
loop_
_entity.id
_entity.type
_entity.pdbx_description
1 polymer ?
#
loop_
_entity_poly.entity_id
_entity_poly.type
_entity_poly.pdbx_seq_one_letter_code
_entity_poly.pdbx_strand_id
1 'polypeptide(L)'
;MKVATSIQERLWELRKDKGLNLEELSKLTGISKSALGSYEKEDYKEINHGNLITLADFYGVSVDYLLCRTENREQINTDRKSVV
;
A
#
# COMPACT_ATOMS: atom_id res chain seq x y z
N MET A 1 13.36 7.86 -14.67
CA MET A 1 12.66 7.55 -13.44
C MET A 1 11.63 6.47 -13.68
N LYS A 2 11.57 5.51 -12.79
CA LYS A 2 10.66 4.39 -12.96
C LYS A 2 9.33 4.66 -12.28
N VAL A 3 8.24 4.33 -12.98
CA VAL A 3 6.90 4.48 -12.44
C VAL A 3 6.35 3.08 -12.19
N ALA A 4 5.80 2.86 -11.02
CA ALA A 4 5.20 1.57 -10.70
C ALA A 4 4.01 1.31 -11.61
N THR A 5 3.92 0.10 -12.13
CA THR A 5 2.86 -0.27 -13.06
C THR A 5 1.85 -1.23 -12.46
N SER A 6 2.12 -1.70 -11.26
CA SER A 6 1.22 -2.63 -10.59
C SER A 6 1.21 -2.36 -9.09
N ILE A 7 0.14 -2.82 -8.44
CA ILE A 7 0.06 -2.67 -6.99
C ILE A 7 1.20 -3.42 -6.30
N GLN A 8 1.59 -4.56 -6.84
CA GLN A 8 2.67 -5.35 -6.26
C GLN A 8 3.97 -4.55 -6.25
N GLU A 9 4.27 -3.93 -7.37
CA GLU A 9 5.48 -3.14 -7.48
C GLU A 9 5.42 -1.90 -6.57
N ARG A 10 4.26 -1.27 -6.52
CA ARG A 10 4.11 -0.07 -5.70
C ARG A 10 4.26 -0.39 -4.22
N LEU A 11 3.69 -1.50 -3.76
CA LEU A 11 3.85 -1.91 -2.37
C LEU A 11 5.30 -2.17 -2.04
N TRP A 12 6.02 -2.83 -2.94
CA TRP A 12 7.43 -3.10 -2.74
C TRP A 12 8.22 -1.79 -2.63
N GLU A 13 7.93 -0.86 -3.53
CA GLU A 13 8.64 0.43 -3.53
C GLU A 13 8.39 1.20 -2.24
N LEU A 14 7.14 1.23 -1.77
CA LEU A 14 6.81 1.95 -0.55
C LEU A 14 7.52 1.33 0.66
N ARG A 15 7.59 0.01 0.69
CA ARG A 15 8.28 -0.66 1.78
C ARG A 15 9.78 -0.33 1.76
N LYS A 16 10.37 -0.37 0.58
CA LYS A 16 11.80 -0.06 0.45
C LYS A 16 12.09 1.39 0.80
N ASP A 17 11.19 2.28 0.44
CA ASP A 17 11.34 3.69 0.78
C ASP A 17 11.41 3.91 2.29
N LYS A 18 10.68 3.12 3.05
CA LYS A 18 10.70 3.23 4.50
C LYS A 18 11.82 2.42 5.14
N GLY A 19 12.55 1.68 4.34
CA GLY A 19 13.65 0.87 4.84
C GLY A 19 13.21 -0.30 5.68
N LEU A 20 12.04 -0.84 5.42
CA LEU A 20 11.49 -1.93 6.21
C LEU A 20 11.65 -3.27 5.51
N ASN A 21 11.88 -4.32 6.28
CA ASN A 21 11.76 -5.66 5.75
C ASN A 21 10.35 -6.17 6.03
N LEU A 22 10.04 -7.35 5.49
CA LEU A 22 8.68 -7.88 5.63
C LEU A 22 8.32 -8.17 7.07
N GLU A 23 9.27 -8.62 7.84
CA GLU A 23 9.00 -8.91 9.24
C GLU A 23 8.65 -7.66 10.02
N GLU A 24 9.39 -6.60 9.79
CA GLU A 24 9.11 -5.32 10.44
C GLU A 24 7.75 -4.79 10.03
N LEU A 25 7.46 -4.86 8.74
CA LEU A 25 6.17 -4.39 8.25
C LEU A 25 5.03 -5.19 8.85
N SER A 26 5.22 -6.50 8.99
CA SER A 26 4.22 -7.35 9.62
C SER A 26 3.92 -6.90 11.04
N LYS A 27 4.95 -6.59 11.79
CA LYS A 27 4.76 -6.15 13.18
C LYS A 27 4.04 -4.82 13.25
N LEU A 28 4.33 -3.94 12.32
CA LEU A 28 3.76 -2.59 12.37
C LEU A 28 2.32 -2.55 11.87
N THR A 29 1.96 -3.43 10.95
CA THR A 29 0.62 -3.41 10.35
C THR A 29 -0.31 -4.46 10.92
N GLY A 30 0.24 -5.49 11.55
CA GLY A 30 -0.58 -6.61 12.01
C GLY A 30 -0.92 -7.60 10.91
N ILE A 31 -0.41 -7.40 9.71
CA ILE A 31 -0.64 -8.32 8.61
C ILE A 31 0.47 -9.38 8.61
N SER A 32 0.13 -10.63 8.35
CA SER A 32 1.13 -11.69 8.42
C SER A 32 2.23 -11.47 7.39
N LYS A 33 3.44 -11.86 7.76
CA LYS A 33 4.59 -11.75 6.86
C LYS A 33 4.35 -12.51 5.57
N SER A 34 3.71 -13.67 5.67
CA SER A 34 3.41 -14.48 4.51
C SER A 34 2.49 -13.76 3.53
N ALA A 35 1.44 -13.12 4.05
CA ALA A 35 0.53 -12.36 3.22
C ALA A 35 1.25 -11.18 2.56
N LEU A 36 2.05 -10.47 3.35
CA LEU A 36 2.77 -9.32 2.81
C LEU A 36 3.72 -9.73 1.70
N GLY A 37 4.41 -10.84 1.88
CA GLY A 37 5.29 -11.34 0.83
C GLY A 37 4.54 -11.68 -0.43
N SER A 38 3.36 -12.28 -0.29
CA SER A 38 2.53 -12.59 -1.44
C SER A 38 2.07 -11.34 -2.16
N TYR A 39 1.74 -10.29 -1.41
CA TYR A 39 1.24 -9.06 -2.00
C TYR A 39 2.28 -8.36 -2.87
N GLU A 40 3.55 -8.68 -2.69
CA GLU A 40 4.61 -8.07 -3.50
C GLU A 40 5.04 -8.94 -4.67
N LYS A 41 4.40 -10.09 -4.85
CA LYS A 41 4.72 -10.96 -5.97
C LYS A 41 3.95 -10.52 -7.20
N GLU A 42 4.65 -10.55 -8.32
CA GLU A 42 4.13 -10.02 -9.56
C GLU A 42 2.83 -10.67 -10.01
N ASP A 43 2.70 -11.96 -9.76
CA ASP A 43 1.53 -12.70 -10.24
C ASP A 43 0.42 -12.79 -9.22
N TYR A 44 0.58 -12.20 -8.04
CA TYR A 44 -0.45 -12.26 -7.02
C TYR A 44 -1.55 -11.26 -7.34
N LYS A 45 -2.78 -11.70 -7.36
CA LYS A 45 -3.87 -10.87 -7.87
C LYS A 45 -4.88 -10.45 -6.84
N GLU A 46 -4.87 -11.06 -5.66
CA GLU A 46 -5.90 -10.77 -4.68
C GLU A 46 -5.29 -10.27 -3.40
N ILE A 47 -5.63 -9.05 -3.04
CA ILE A 47 -5.23 -8.49 -1.76
C ILE A 47 -6.51 -8.23 -0.98
N ASN A 48 -6.56 -8.73 0.24
CA ASN A 48 -7.70 -8.51 1.11
C ASN A 48 -7.97 -7.02 1.22
N HIS A 49 -9.24 -6.63 1.07
CA HIS A 49 -9.60 -5.22 1.06
C HIS A 49 -9.21 -4.52 2.35
N GLY A 50 -9.44 -5.18 3.49
CA GLY A 50 -9.06 -4.61 4.78
C GLY A 50 -7.56 -4.40 4.89
N ASN A 51 -6.79 -5.37 4.40
CA ASN A 51 -5.33 -5.23 4.43
C ASN A 51 -4.86 -4.13 3.49
N LEU A 52 -5.54 -3.96 2.37
CA LEU A 52 -5.21 -2.88 1.45
C LEU A 52 -5.41 -1.52 2.11
N ILE A 53 -6.51 -1.36 2.83
CA ILE A 53 -6.77 -0.12 3.56
C ILE A 53 -5.73 0.09 4.64
N THR A 54 -5.39 -0.99 5.36
CA THR A 54 -4.37 -0.90 6.41
C THR A 54 -3.04 -0.43 5.85
N LEU A 55 -2.64 -0.98 4.71
CA LEU A 55 -1.38 -0.59 4.10
C LEU A 55 -1.42 0.84 3.60
N ALA A 56 -2.54 1.26 3.01
CA ALA A 56 -2.67 2.64 2.56
C ALA A 56 -2.53 3.60 3.74
N ASP A 57 -3.20 3.30 4.84
CA ASP A 57 -3.12 4.12 6.04
C ASP A 57 -1.70 4.13 6.60
N PHE A 58 -1.06 2.98 6.64
CA PHE A 58 0.29 2.88 7.18
C PHE A 58 1.27 3.73 6.38
N TYR A 59 1.17 3.66 5.06
CA TYR A 59 2.08 4.42 4.20
C TYR A 59 1.64 5.86 4.01
N GLY A 60 0.46 6.23 4.47
CA GLY A 60 -0.05 7.59 4.32
C GLY A 60 -0.38 7.93 2.89
N VAL A 61 -0.88 6.97 2.14
CA VAL A 61 -1.24 7.16 0.74
C VAL A 61 -2.67 6.70 0.52
N SER A 62 -3.24 7.09 -0.61
CA SER A 62 -4.60 6.67 -0.94
C SER A 62 -4.59 5.23 -1.46
N VAL A 63 -5.75 4.56 -1.34
CA VAL A 63 -5.90 3.25 -1.93
C VAL A 63 -5.76 3.32 -3.44
N ASP A 64 -6.26 4.39 -4.05
CA ASP A 64 -6.11 4.57 -5.50
C ASP A 64 -4.63 4.63 -5.90
N TYR A 65 -3.81 5.26 -5.08
CA TYR A 65 -2.39 5.29 -5.35
C TYR A 65 -1.80 3.88 -5.32
N LEU A 66 -2.19 3.08 -4.32
CA LEU A 66 -1.72 1.70 -4.23
C LEU A 66 -2.15 0.90 -5.45
N LEU A 67 -3.35 1.14 -5.94
CA LEU A 67 -3.89 0.43 -7.10
C LEU A 67 -3.34 0.97 -8.41
N CYS A 68 -2.46 1.93 -8.35
CA CYS A 68 -1.85 2.57 -9.53
C CYS A 68 -2.88 3.24 -10.44
N ARG A 69 -3.98 3.69 -9.84
CA ARG A 69 -5.02 4.41 -10.56
C ARG A 69 -4.76 5.90 -10.60
N THR A 70 -3.85 6.36 -9.77
CA THR A 70 -3.46 7.76 -9.73
C THR A 70 -2.00 7.85 -9.29
N GLU A 71 -1.33 8.91 -9.67
CA GLU A 71 0.02 9.18 -9.16
C GLU A 71 -0.02 10.09 -7.94
N ASN A 72 -1.20 10.52 -7.54
CA ASN A 72 -1.37 11.36 -6.35
C ASN A 72 -1.37 10.48 -5.11
N ARG A 73 -0.38 10.67 -4.26
CA ARG A 73 -0.21 9.84 -3.05
C ARG A 73 -1.15 10.24 -1.94
N GLU A 74 -1.68 11.44 -1.97
CA GLU A 74 -2.46 11.96 -0.85
C GLU A 74 -3.73 11.17 -0.64
N GLN A 75 -3.99 10.86 0.62
CA GLN A 75 -5.28 10.30 0.99
C GLN A 75 -6.33 11.39 0.86
N ILE A 76 -7.45 11.01 0.27
CA ILE A 76 -8.57 11.92 0.19
C ILE A 76 -9.34 11.78 1.49
N ASN A 77 -9.32 12.83 2.25
CA ASN A 77 -10.01 12.81 3.53
C ASN A 77 -11.31 13.58 3.37
N THR A 78 -12.33 12.87 3.02
CA THR A 78 -13.58 13.48 2.61
C THR A 78 -14.44 13.94 3.76
N ASP A 79 -14.13 13.56 4.92
CA ASP A 79 -14.91 14.01 6.04
C ASP A 79 -14.53 15.42 6.44
N ARG A 80 -13.53 15.87 5.86
CA ARG A 80 -13.22 17.22 6.13
C ARG A 80 -13.71 18.10 5.11
N LYS A 81 -14.00 17.93 5.01
CA LYS A 81 -14.32 18.60 4.21
C LYS A 81 -15.20 18.89 3.81
N SER A 82 -15.23 18.20 4.09
CA SER A 82 -15.91 18.42 3.83
C SER A 82 -16.44 19.05 3.64
N VAL A 83 -16.44 18.97 3.90
CA VAL A 83 -16.88 19.44 3.80
C VAL A 83 -17.36 20.20 3.43
N VAL A 84 -17.46 20.45 3.50
CA VAL A 84 -17.91 21.02 3.22
C VAL A 84 -18.65 21.31 3.04
#